data_08b08871a73984f3434dcd3f345a77de
#
_entry.id   08b08871a73984f3434dcd3f345a77de
#
_cell.length_a   1.000
_cell.length_b   1.000
_cell.length_c   1.000
_cell.angle_alpha   90.00
_cell.angle_beta   90.00
_cell.angle_gamma   90.00
#
_symmetry.space_group_name_H-M   'P 1'
#
loop_
_entity.id
_entity.type
_entity.pdbx_description
1 polymer ?
#
loop_
_entity_poly.entity_id
_entity_poly.type
_entity_poly.pdbx_seq_one_letter_code
_entity_poly.pdbx_strand_id
1 'polypeptide(L)'
;QIGKGVHLSGGVGIGGVLEPLQASPVIIEDGCFIGSRCIVVEGVRVEKEAVLGANVVLTQSTKIIDVSGAEPKEMKGVVPARSVVIPGRNKKKFPAGEYGVGCALIIGQRKPSTDLKTSLNDALRDFNVSV
;
A
#
# COMPACT_ATOMS: atom_id res chain seq x y z
N GLN A 1 -1.38 -6.78 13.63
CA GLN A 1 -0.62 -8.03 13.48
C GLN A 1 0.36 -7.91 12.32
N ILE A 2 1.60 -8.29 12.56
CA ILE A 2 2.67 -8.25 11.55
C ILE A 2 3.15 -9.68 11.34
N GLY A 3 3.16 -10.13 10.09
CA GLY A 3 3.58 -11.47 9.72
C GLY A 3 5.08 -11.69 9.70
N LYS A 4 5.50 -12.88 9.29
CA LYS A 4 6.90 -13.27 9.21
C LYS A 4 7.60 -12.57 8.05
N GLY A 5 8.86 -12.19 8.25
CA GLY A 5 9.69 -11.67 7.18
C GLY A 5 9.22 -10.33 6.62
N VAL A 6 8.38 -9.61 7.37
CA VAL A 6 7.94 -8.27 6.97
C VAL A 6 9.08 -7.28 7.19
N HIS A 7 9.34 -6.47 6.17
CA HIS A 7 10.29 -5.37 6.28
C HIS A 7 9.53 -4.07 6.53
N LEU A 8 9.85 -3.39 7.62
CA LEU A 8 9.33 -2.07 7.94
C LEU A 8 10.46 -1.06 7.83
N SER A 9 10.36 -0.18 6.85
CA SER A 9 11.36 0.89 6.64
C SER A 9 11.20 2.01 7.66
N GLY A 10 12.11 2.96 7.64
CA GLY A 10 12.10 4.07 8.60
C GLY A 10 10.83 4.92 8.53
N GLY A 11 10.31 5.28 9.69
CA GLY A 11 9.16 6.17 9.80
C GLY A 11 7.81 5.54 9.48
N VAL A 12 7.73 4.22 9.34
CA VAL A 12 6.46 3.52 9.13
C VAL A 12 5.56 3.68 10.34
N GLY A 13 4.32 4.11 10.12
CA GLY A 13 3.29 4.20 11.15
C GLY A 13 2.22 3.14 10.95
N ILE A 14 2.02 2.30 11.95
CA ILE A 14 0.96 1.31 11.97
C ILE A 14 0.11 1.57 13.20
N GLY A 15 -1.17 1.82 12.99
CA GLY A 15 -2.04 2.20 14.09
C GLY A 15 -3.37 1.49 14.08
N GLY A 16 -3.79 1.02 15.27
CA GLY A 16 -5.13 0.52 15.48
C GLY A 16 -6.11 1.66 15.70
N VAL A 17 -7.38 1.37 15.55
CA VAL A 17 -8.47 2.26 15.93
C VAL A 17 -8.98 1.84 17.29
N LEU A 18 -8.96 2.75 18.25
CA LEU A 18 -9.45 2.47 19.59
C LEU A 18 -10.97 2.59 19.68
N GLU A 19 -11.56 3.36 18.81
CA GLU A 19 -13.01 3.56 18.72
C GLU A 19 -13.44 3.57 17.26
N PRO A 20 -14.51 2.87 16.90
CA PRO A 20 -15.33 1.98 17.75
C PRO A 20 -14.59 0.70 18.13
N LEU A 21 -14.99 0.09 19.23
CA LEU A 21 -14.38 -1.15 19.74
C LEU A 21 -14.43 -2.32 18.74
N GLN A 22 -15.32 -2.26 17.78
CA GLN A 22 -15.48 -3.30 16.75
C GLN A 22 -14.54 -3.11 15.56
N ALA A 23 -13.68 -2.10 15.57
CA ALA A 23 -12.73 -1.88 14.48
C ALA A 23 -11.79 -3.07 14.35
N SER A 24 -11.57 -3.50 13.10
CA SER A 24 -10.64 -4.59 12.82
C SER A 24 -9.20 -4.16 13.05
N PRO A 25 -8.32 -5.07 13.48
CA PRO A 25 -6.90 -4.77 13.59
C PRO A 25 -6.29 -4.58 12.20
N VAL A 26 -5.21 -3.78 12.14
CA VAL A 26 -4.35 -3.77 10.96
C VAL A 26 -3.64 -5.11 10.86
N ILE A 27 -3.65 -5.69 9.66
CA ILE A 27 -2.96 -6.95 9.40
C ILE A 27 -2.02 -6.74 8.22
N ILE A 28 -0.74 -6.99 8.45
CA ILE A 28 0.28 -7.02 7.40
C ILE A 28 0.78 -8.46 7.34
N GLU A 29 0.48 -9.14 6.24
CA GLU A 29 0.77 -10.56 6.09
C GLU A 29 2.25 -10.81 5.77
N ASP A 30 2.63 -12.07 5.70
CA ASP A 30 4.01 -12.50 5.56
C ASP A 30 4.71 -11.91 4.33
N GLY A 31 5.97 -11.61 4.47
CA GLY A 31 6.84 -11.24 3.35
C GLY A 31 6.58 -9.86 2.73
N CYS A 32 5.74 -9.04 3.34
CA CYS A 32 5.48 -7.69 2.84
C CYS A 32 6.70 -6.79 3.02
N PHE A 33 6.87 -5.87 2.08
CA PHE A 33 7.82 -4.77 2.20
C PHE A 33 7.06 -3.46 2.34
N ILE A 34 7.28 -2.77 3.44
CA ILE A 34 6.61 -1.49 3.73
C ILE A 34 7.65 -0.38 3.65
N GLY A 35 7.59 0.43 2.61
CA GLY A 35 8.54 1.50 2.35
C GLY A 35 8.51 2.61 3.39
N SER A 36 9.50 3.48 3.34
CA SER A 36 9.70 4.56 4.32
C SER A 36 8.47 5.46 4.44
N ARG A 37 8.12 5.78 5.67
CA ARG A 37 7.02 6.71 6.00
C ARG A 37 5.64 6.28 5.50
N CYS A 38 5.47 5.01 5.19
CA CYS A 38 4.13 4.49 4.94
C CYS A 38 3.29 4.55 6.22
N ILE A 39 2.00 4.79 6.05
CA ILE A 39 1.02 4.79 7.12
C ILE A 39 -0.03 3.74 6.79
N VAL A 40 -0.25 2.80 7.69
CA VAL A 40 -1.28 1.76 7.55
C VAL A 40 -2.12 1.74 8.82
N VAL A 41 -3.36 2.17 8.70
CA VAL A 41 -4.24 2.37 9.86
C VAL A 41 -5.66 1.88 9.57
N GLU A 42 -6.52 1.96 10.59
CA GLU A 42 -7.96 1.70 10.48
C GLU A 42 -8.31 0.30 9.96
N GLY A 43 -7.57 -0.71 10.40
CA GLY A 43 -7.89 -2.09 10.07
C GLY A 43 -7.61 -2.51 8.63
N VAL A 44 -6.81 -1.75 7.91
CA VAL A 44 -6.39 -2.11 6.56
C VAL A 44 -5.60 -3.42 6.60
N ARG A 45 -5.87 -4.28 5.62
CA ARG A 45 -5.16 -5.54 5.44
C ARG A 45 -4.24 -5.45 4.23
N VAL A 46 -2.96 -5.72 4.45
CA VAL A 46 -1.96 -5.82 3.38
C VAL A 46 -1.64 -7.30 3.23
N GLU A 47 -2.04 -7.88 2.10
CA GLU A 47 -1.89 -9.31 1.88
C GLU A 47 -0.44 -9.68 1.54
N LYS A 48 -0.13 -10.97 1.66
CA LYS A 48 1.23 -11.49 1.64
C LYS A 48 2.06 -10.95 0.48
N GLU A 49 3.31 -10.70 0.78
CA GLU A 49 4.33 -10.34 -0.20
C GLU A 49 4.04 -9.06 -0.99
N ALA A 50 3.06 -8.26 -0.57
CA ALA A 50 2.81 -6.96 -1.17
C ALA A 50 3.96 -5.99 -0.87
N VAL A 51 4.13 -5.02 -1.73
CA VAL A 51 5.19 -4.02 -1.63
C VAL A 51 4.55 -2.64 -1.65
N LEU A 52 4.78 -1.87 -0.60
CA LEU A 52 4.37 -0.46 -0.56
C LEU A 52 5.61 0.41 -0.75
N GLY A 53 5.61 1.23 -1.77
CA GLY A 53 6.64 2.25 -1.97
C GLY A 53 6.56 3.32 -0.88
N ALA A 54 7.56 4.19 -0.80
CA ALA A 54 7.61 5.22 0.23
C ALA A 54 6.39 6.14 0.19
N ASN A 55 5.94 6.57 1.35
CA ASN A 55 4.85 7.55 1.53
C ASN A 55 3.46 7.06 1.11
N VAL A 56 3.24 5.77 0.99
CA VAL A 56 1.90 5.23 0.79
C VAL A 56 1.11 5.37 2.09
N VAL A 57 -0.06 5.98 2.04
CA VAL A 57 -0.95 6.16 3.19
C VAL A 57 -2.24 5.38 2.94
N LEU A 58 -2.54 4.44 3.83
CA LEU A 58 -3.71 3.58 3.72
C LEU A 58 -4.59 3.71 4.97
N THR A 59 -5.80 4.23 4.75
CA THR A 59 -6.88 4.22 5.72
C THR A 59 -8.03 3.41 5.16
N GLN A 60 -9.11 3.21 5.91
CA GLN A 60 -10.29 2.52 5.38
C GLN A 60 -10.96 3.26 4.23
N SER A 61 -10.79 4.56 4.15
CA SER A 61 -11.40 5.38 3.10
C SER A 61 -10.46 5.68 1.93
N THR A 62 -9.17 5.38 2.05
CA THR A 62 -8.23 5.60 0.96
C THR A 62 -8.58 4.71 -0.22
N LYS A 63 -8.76 5.32 -1.38
CA LYS A 63 -8.97 4.57 -2.63
C LYS A 63 -7.68 3.88 -3.03
N ILE A 64 -7.77 2.60 -3.30
CA ILE A 64 -6.69 1.79 -3.84
C ILE A 64 -7.11 1.43 -5.26
N ILE A 65 -6.37 1.95 -6.24
CA ILE A 65 -6.76 1.81 -7.63
C ILE A 65 -5.72 0.98 -8.36
N ASP A 66 -6.14 -0.16 -8.89
CA ASP A 66 -5.28 -0.98 -9.74
C ASP A 66 -5.31 -0.41 -11.15
N VAL A 67 -4.18 0.15 -11.56
CA VAL A 67 -4.01 0.77 -12.88
C VAL A 67 -3.10 -0.06 -13.79
N SER A 68 -2.81 -1.29 -13.42
CA SER A 68 -1.92 -2.18 -14.19
C SER A 68 -2.59 -2.81 -15.41
N GLY A 69 -3.91 -2.84 -15.46
CA GLY A 69 -4.68 -3.39 -16.57
C GLY A 69 -5.24 -2.31 -17.51
N ALA A 70 -6.09 -2.72 -18.43
CA ALA A 70 -6.72 -1.82 -19.40
C ALA A 70 -7.77 -0.91 -18.76
N GLU A 71 -8.41 -1.37 -17.70
CA GLU A 71 -9.45 -0.63 -16.97
C GLU A 71 -9.06 -0.49 -15.52
N PRO A 72 -9.32 0.67 -14.89
CA PRO A 72 -9.03 0.84 -13.48
C PRO A 72 -9.96 -0.02 -12.62
N LYS A 73 -9.39 -0.61 -11.56
CA LYS A 73 -10.16 -1.34 -10.55
C LYS A 73 -9.98 -0.66 -9.21
N GLU A 74 -11.07 -0.19 -8.64
CA GLU A 74 -11.08 0.50 -7.35
C GLU A 74 -11.40 -0.45 -6.21
N MET A 75 -10.67 -0.33 -5.12
CA MET A 75 -10.92 -1.09 -3.89
C MET A 75 -10.57 -0.25 -2.67
N LYS A 76 -10.94 -0.71 -1.50
CA LYS A 76 -10.63 -0.06 -0.22
C LYS A 76 -10.37 -1.11 0.84
N GLY A 77 -9.51 -0.79 1.79
CA GLY A 77 -9.30 -1.60 2.98
C GLY A 77 -8.41 -2.82 2.81
N VAL A 78 -8.11 -3.22 1.60
CA VAL A 78 -7.27 -4.40 1.32
C VAL A 78 -6.31 -4.11 0.18
N VAL A 79 -5.03 -4.43 0.38
CA VAL A 79 -4.03 -4.49 -0.69
C VAL A 79 -3.86 -5.95 -1.07
N PRO A 80 -4.18 -6.34 -2.30
CA PRO A 80 -4.05 -7.74 -2.72
C PRO A 80 -2.62 -8.25 -2.65
N ALA A 81 -2.48 -9.56 -2.50
CA ALA A 81 -1.17 -10.22 -2.41
C ALA A 81 -0.27 -9.85 -3.60
N ARG A 82 1.01 -9.68 -3.31
CA ARG A 82 2.07 -9.42 -4.30
C ARG A 82 1.91 -8.13 -5.10
N SER A 83 0.96 -7.26 -4.73
CA SER A 83 0.78 -5.97 -5.39
C SER A 83 1.96 -5.04 -5.11
N VAL A 84 2.36 -4.27 -6.12
CA VAL A 84 3.31 -3.18 -5.97
C VAL A 84 2.53 -1.89 -5.98
N VAL A 85 2.62 -1.13 -4.89
CA VAL A 85 1.78 0.04 -4.61
C VAL A 85 2.64 1.28 -4.48
N ILE A 86 2.20 2.35 -5.12
CA ILE A 86 2.82 3.68 -4.99
C ILE A 86 1.80 4.71 -4.54
N PRO A 87 2.24 5.84 -3.97
CA PRO A 87 1.32 6.94 -3.71
C PRO A 87 0.85 7.54 -5.02
N GLY A 88 -0.39 7.97 -5.04
CA GLY A 88 -0.99 8.59 -6.22
C GLY A 88 -1.97 9.68 -5.83
N ARG A 89 -2.57 10.30 -6.83
CA ARG A 89 -3.60 11.32 -6.66
C ARG A 89 -4.76 11.04 -7.58
N ASN A 90 -5.96 11.26 -7.06
CA ASN A 90 -7.20 11.10 -7.78
C ASN A 90 -7.98 12.40 -7.69
N LYS A 91 -8.56 12.84 -8.80
CA LYS A 91 -9.32 14.08 -8.83
C LYS A 91 -10.67 13.90 -8.14
N LYS A 92 -11.03 14.86 -7.32
CA LYS A 92 -12.32 14.89 -6.63
C LYS A 92 -12.95 16.27 -6.74
N LYS A 93 -14.24 16.31 -7.02
CA LYS A 93 -15.01 17.55 -7.09
C LYS A 93 -15.48 17.97 -5.70
N PHE A 94 -15.25 19.23 -5.39
CA PHE A 94 -15.71 19.89 -4.18
C PHE A 94 -16.52 21.13 -4.58
N PRO A 95 -17.27 21.75 -3.66
CA PRO A 95 -18.00 22.98 -3.97
C PRO A 95 -17.12 24.10 -4.54
N ALA A 96 -15.86 24.19 -4.11
CA ALA A 96 -14.93 25.23 -4.55
C ALA A 96 -14.13 24.84 -5.82
N GLY A 97 -14.34 23.65 -6.38
CA GLY A 97 -13.64 23.21 -7.58
C GLY A 97 -13.15 21.77 -7.50
N GLU A 98 -12.34 21.38 -8.48
CA GLU A 98 -11.79 20.05 -8.56
C GLU A 98 -10.34 20.03 -8.05
N TYR A 99 -10.02 19.08 -7.19
CA TYR A 99 -8.70 18.98 -6.55
C TYR A 99 -8.20 17.55 -6.54
N GLY A 100 -6.89 17.37 -6.55
CA GLY A 100 -6.25 16.08 -6.39
C GLY A 100 -6.28 15.64 -4.94
N VAL A 101 -6.77 14.44 -4.69
CA VAL A 101 -6.84 13.81 -3.36
C VAL A 101 -5.93 12.60 -3.34
N GLY A 102 -5.23 12.37 -2.24
CA GLY A 102 -4.33 11.22 -2.12
C GLY A 102 -5.05 9.89 -2.30
N CYS A 103 -4.41 8.99 -3.02
CA CYS A 103 -4.85 7.61 -3.20
C CYS A 103 -3.62 6.70 -3.26
N ALA A 104 -3.85 5.41 -3.40
CA ALA A 104 -2.80 4.43 -3.62
C ALA A 104 -3.01 3.78 -4.99
N LEU A 105 -1.93 3.61 -5.74
CA LEU A 105 -1.99 3.01 -7.07
C LEU A 105 -1.28 1.67 -7.08
N ILE A 106 -1.96 0.62 -7.51
CA ILE A 106 -1.33 -0.66 -7.79
C ILE A 106 -0.83 -0.61 -9.23
N ILE A 107 0.48 -0.68 -9.42
CA ILE A 107 1.11 -0.53 -10.75
C ILE A 107 1.53 -1.85 -11.36
N GLY A 108 1.38 -2.94 -10.64
CA GLY A 108 1.73 -4.27 -11.09
C GLY A 108 1.87 -5.23 -9.93
N GLN A 109 2.42 -6.39 -10.23
CA GLN A 109 2.67 -7.40 -9.22
C GLN A 109 4.16 -7.66 -9.07
N ARG A 110 4.55 -8.07 -7.86
CA ARG A 110 5.92 -8.49 -7.55
C ARG A 110 6.31 -9.63 -8.49
N LYS A 111 7.42 -9.47 -9.19
CA LYS A 111 7.86 -10.44 -10.18
C LYS A 111 8.59 -11.60 -9.50
N PRO A 112 8.53 -12.83 -10.05
CA PRO A 112 9.34 -13.94 -9.52
C PRO A 112 10.84 -13.63 -9.48
N SER A 113 11.36 -12.87 -10.44
CA SER A 113 12.75 -12.41 -10.45
C SER A 113 13.07 -11.51 -9.25
N THR A 114 12.09 -10.76 -8.73
CA THR A 114 12.21 -9.94 -7.55
C THR A 114 12.47 -10.79 -6.30
N ASP A 115 11.81 -11.94 -6.21
CA ASP A 115 11.92 -12.85 -5.07
C ASP A 115 13.32 -13.45 -4.93
N LEU A 116 14.07 -13.49 -6.02
CA LEU A 116 15.44 -14.01 -6.05
C LEU A 116 16.49 -12.95 -5.75
N LYS A 117 16.09 -11.68 -5.68
CA LYS A 117 17.01 -10.57 -5.41
C LYS A 117 17.29 -10.48 -3.92
N THR A 118 18.55 -10.18 -3.59
CA THR A 118 18.98 -10.00 -2.21
C THR A 118 18.51 -8.66 -1.63
N SER A 119 18.12 -7.71 -2.48
CA SER A 119 17.67 -6.39 -2.08
C SER A 119 16.30 -6.08 -2.70
N LEU A 120 15.32 -5.82 -1.84
CA LEU A 120 14.00 -5.37 -2.28
C LEU A 120 14.06 -3.95 -2.88
N ASN A 121 15.06 -3.15 -2.50
CA ASN A 121 15.27 -1.84 -3.11
C ASN A 121 15.57 -1.99 -4.61
N ASP A 122 16.41 -2.96 -4.98
CA ASP A 122 16.69 -3.24 -6.39
C ASP A 122 15.44 -3.70 -7.13
N ALA A 123 14.60 -4.48 -6.47
CA ALA A 123 13.34 -4.93 -7.03
C ALA A 123 12.40 -3.77 -7.32
N LEU A 124 12.30 -2.81 -6.41
CA LEU A 124 11.47 -1.63 -6.60
C LEU A 124 11.99 -0.73 -7.72
N ARG A 125 13.29 -0.67 -7.92
CA ARG A 125 13.88 0.07 -9.05
C ARG A 125 13.45 -0.47 -10.40
N ASP A 126 13.11 -1.76 -10.52
CA ASP A 126 12.56 -2.32 -11.75
C ASP A 126 11.24 -1.64 -12.15
N PHE A 127 10.54 -1.03 -11.20
CA PHE A 127 9.32 -0.26 -11.43
C PHE A 127 9.55 1.25 -11.35
N ASN A 128 10.79 1.72 -11.20
CA ASN A 128 11.11 3.13 -10.95
C ASN A 128 10.42 3.69 -9.70
N VAL A 129 10.32 2.89 -8.66
CA VAL A 129 9.62 3.24 -7.42
C VAL A 129 10.62 3.61 -6.34
N SER A 130 10.35 4.72 -5.62
CA SER A 130 11.10 5.09 -4.42
C SER A 130 10.74 4.18 -3.25
N VAL A 131 11.70 3.89 -2.39
CA VAL A 131 11.51 3.00 -1.23
C VAL A 131 11.47 3.75 0.10
#